data_f6a8d79aaeec9a30e0272f1715af1bce
#
_entry.id   f6a8d79aaeec9a30e0272f1715af1bce
#
_cell.length_a   1.000
_cell.length_b   1.000
_cell.length_c   1.000
_cell.angle_alpha   90.00
_cell.angle_beta   90.00
_cell.angle_gamma   90.00
#
_symmetry.space_group_name_H-M   'P 1'
#
loop_
_entity.id
_entity.type
_entity.pdbx_description
1 polymer ?
#
loop_
_entity_poly.entity_id
_entity_poly.type
_entity_poly.pdbx_seq_one_letter_code
_entity_poly.pdbx_strand_id
1 'polypeptide(L)'
;YTILSKKEVRNVLMRDSNTELKFINANVLQSNTQYERLKKQLSQYNPDIILLLETDKKWMKQMQYIKSDYPYFIEVPQDNTYGMLFYSKLKITDKEINYLVKKDIPSIYCKVFLPNQTIISLWGLHPEPPVPGESLTSTAKDKELAIVALKVKDNKIPSIVMGDLNDVAWSSTTSMFTKTSGLLDVRKGRGFYSTFSAHHWLIKFPLDYIFCSEHFGFIKMERLKRNGSDHFPIFTQLIYDPSLRAQQKKDIKSEVVDEAIEKSKQKV
;
A
#
# COMPACT_ATOMS: atom_id res chain seq x y z
N TYR A 1 -17.57 -11.17 -2.33
CA TYR A 1 -16.47 -10.94 -1.36
C TYR A 1 -16.90 -11.44 0.00
N THR A 2 -16.50 -12.64 0.35
CA THR A 2 -16.66 -13.14 1.70
C THR A 2 -15.45 -12.68 2.50
N ILE A 3 -15.47 -11.42 2.93
CA ILE A 3 -14.55 -10.99 3.95
C ILE A 3 -15.10 -11.56 5.24
N LEU A 4 -14.25 -12.25 6.00
CA LEU A 4 -14.61 -12.92 7.23
C LEU A 4 -15.56 -12.07 8.07
N SER A 5 -16.64 -12.65 8.53
CA SER A 5 -17.50 -12.03 9.53
C SER A 5 -16.68 -11.73 10.79
N LYS A 6 -17.13 -10.77 11.62
CA LYS A 6 -16.46 -10.48 12.91
C LYS A 6 -16.24 -11.74 13.76
N LYS A 7 -17.13 -12.73 13.66
CA LYS A 7 -17.04 -14.01 14.39
C LYS A 7 -15.93 -14.89 13.84
N GLU A 8 -15.78 -14.95 12.49
CA GLU A 8 -14.71 -15.72 11.84
C GLU A 8 -13.34 -15.09 12.07
N VAL A 9 -13.22 -13.76 11.99
CA VAL A 9 -12.00 -13.03 12.37
C VAL A 9 -11.64 -13.33 13.82
N ARG A 10 -12.60 -13.33 14.75
CA ARG A 10 -12.37 -13.64 16.16
C ARG A 10 -11.88 -15.08 16.36
N ASN A 11 -12.41 -16.04 15.61
CA ASN A 11 -11.97 -17.43 15.66
C ASN A 11 -10.54 -17.60 15.11
N VAL A 12 -10.17 -16.85 14.07
CA VAL A 12 -8.81 -16.85 13.51
C VAL A 12 -7.83 -16.19 14.49
N LEU A 13 -8.20 -15.06 15.09
CA LEU A 13 -7.41 -14.38 16.12
C LEU A 13 -7.08 -15.27 17.34
N MET A 14 -7.97 -16.19 17.69
CA MET A 14 -7.74 -17.12 18.80
C MET A 14 -6.75 -18.24 18.45
N ARG A 15 -6.42 -18.46 17.16
CA ARG A 15 -5.53 -19.55 16.74
C ARG A 15 -4.06 -19.21 16.76
N ASP A 16 -3.71 -17.98 16.43
CA ASP A 16 -2.30 -17.53 16.41
C ASP A 16 -2.22 -16.00 16.45
N SER A 17 -1.94 -15.44 17.62
CA SER A 17 -1.78 -13.99 17.82
C SER A 17 -0.52 -13.42 17.14
N ASN A 18 0.43 -14.27 16.75
CA ASN A 18 1.72 -13.85 16.19
C ASN A 18 1.68 -13.56 14.69
N THR A 19 0.54 -13.76 14.03
CA THR A 19 0.37 -13.50 12.60
C THR A 19 -0.38 -12.21 12.29
N GLU A 20 -0.72 -11.40 13.29
CA GLU A 20 -1.27 -10.07 13.08
C GLU A 20 -0.21 -9.11 12.54
N LEU A 21 -0.64 -8.25 11.63
CA LEU A 21 0.18 -7.23 11.00
C LEU A 21 -0.53 -5.88 11.03
N LYS A 22 0.15 -4.87 11.54
CA LYS A 22 -0.31 -3.49 11.60
C LYS A 22 0.49 -2.62 10.66
N PHE A 23 -0.22 -1.85 9.84
CA PHE A 23 0.37 -0.97 8.84
C PHE A 23 -0.06 0.47 9.07
N ILE A 24 0.85 1.41 8.82
CA ILE A 24 0.51 2.80 8.53
C ILE A 24 1.04 3.14 7.14
N ASN A 25 0.13 3.62 6.28
CA ASN A 25 0.42 4.26 5.00
C ASN A 25 0.07 5.74 5.10
N ALA A 26 1.01 6.62 4.76
CA ALA A 26 0.80 8.06 4.84
C ALA A 26 1.56 8.81 3.74
N ASN A 27 0.83 9.48 2.87
CA ASN A 27 1.37 10.60 2.12
C ASN A 27 1.50 11.78 3.10
N VAL A 28 2.74 12.21 3.38
CA VAL A 28 3.02 13.19 4.45
C VAL A 28 3.03 14.62 3.95
N LEU A 29 2.96 14.84 2.64
CA LEU A 29 3.15 16.12 1.95
C LEU A 29 4.54 16.70 2.24
N GLN A 30 5.41 16.72 1.24
CA GLN A 30 6.84 17.09 1.38
C GLN A 30 7.04 18.43 2.09
N SER A 31 6.18 19.43 1.82
CA SER A 31 6.25 20.76 2.44
C SER A 31 5.73 20.82 3.88
N ASN A 32 5.08 19.75 4.37
CA ASN A 32 4.51 19.69 5.71
C ASN A 32 5.61 19.54 6.77
N THR A 33 5.58 20.39 7.78
CA THR A 33 6.55 20.42 8.89
C THR A 33 5.98 19.96 10.23
N GLN A 34 4.76 19.45 10.25
CA GLN A 34 4.10 19.01 11.48
C GLN A 34 4.48 17.58 11.88
N TYR A 35 5.78 17.30 11.92
CA TYR A 35 6.35 15.97 12.17
C TYR A 35 5.84 15.33 13.46
N GLU A 36 5.69 16.13 14.53
CA GLU A 36 5.26 15.62 15.85
C GLU A 36 3.86 15.01 15.83
N ARG A 37 2.99 15.45 14.92
CA ARG A 37 1.66 14.85 14.78
C ARG A 37 1.75 13.42 14.24
N LEU A 38 2.59 13.21 13.22
CA LEU A 38 2.84 11.86 12.70
C LEU A 38 3.52 10.99 13.77
N LYS A 39 4.57 11.50 14.44
CA LYS A 39 5.26 10.78 15.50
C LYS A 39 4.29 10.29 16.59
N LYS A 40 3.37 11.16 17.02
CA LYS A 40 2.32 10.78 17.99
C LYS A 40 1.42 9.67 17.46
N GLN A 41 1.05 9.71 16.17
CA GLN A 41 0.26 8.65 15.56
C GLN A 41 1.03 7.33 15.50
N LEU A 42 2.30 7.35 15.08
CA LEU A 42 3.16 6.16 15.05
C LEU A 42 3.29 5.53 16.43
N SER A 43 3.52 6.34 17.48
CA SER A 43 3.59 5.86 18.87
C SER A 43 2.25 5.28 19.35
N GLN A 44 1.12 5.94 19.03
CA GLN A 44 -0.21 5.51 19.47
C GLN A 44 -0.65 4.19 18.83
N TYR A 45 -0.42 4.04 17.53
CA TYR A 45 -0.89 2.87 16.77
C TYR A 45 0.12 1.74 16.72
N ASN A 46 1.39 2.04 17.01
CA ASN A 46 2.50 1.09 17.10
C ASN A 46 2.50 0.06 15.93
N PRO A 47 2.55 0.52 14.66
CA PRO A 47 2.49 -0.36 13.51
C PRO A 47 3.72 -1.27 13.43
N ASP A 48 3.61 -2.38 12.70
CA ASP A 48 4.74 -3.26 12.39
C ASP A 48 5.48 -2.78 11.14
N ILE A 49 4.74 -2.16 10.22
CA ILE A 49 5.22 -1.66 8.93
C ILE A 49 4.69 -0.24 8.69
N ILE A 50 5.58 0.65 8.26
CA ILE A 50 5.29 2.05 7.94
C ILE A 50 5.75 2.33 6.52
N LEU A 51 4.88 2.93 5.72
CA LEU A 51 5.21 3.53 4.43
C LEU A 51 4.85 5.01 4.47
N LEU A 52 5.86 5.86 4.26
CA LEU A 52 5.68 7.30 4.13
C LEU A 52 6.02 7.72 2.71
N LEU A 53 5.16 8.51 2.11
CA LEU A 53 5.26 9.02 0.75
C LEU A 53 5.41 10.54 0.75
N GLU A 54 5.94 11.09 -0.31
CA GLU A 54 6.31 12.50 -0.45
C GLU A 54 7.34 12.95 0.62
N THR A 55 8.40 12.19 0.76
CA THR A 55 9.41 12.40 1.79
C THR A 55 10.72 12.93 1.21
N ASP A 56 11.24 13.99 1.81
CA ASP A 56 12.55 14.57 1.53
C ASP A 56 13.59 14.18 2.61
N LYS A 57 14.79 14.73 2.50
CA LYS A 57 15.85 14.54 3.51
C LYS A 57 15.47 15.07 4.90
N LYS A 58 14.56 16.06 4.98
CA LYS A 58 14.09 16.59 6.28
C LYS A 58 13.19 15.57 6.94
N TRP A 59 12.24 15.02 6.21
CA TRP A 59 11.38 13.92 6.68
C TRP A 59 12.23 12.71 7.12
N MET A 60 13.19 12.29 6.31
CA MET A 60 14.11 11.20 6.67
C MET A 60 14.85 11.48 7.98
N LYS A 61 15.37 12.70 8.16
CA LYS A 61 16.03 13.12 9.42
C LYS A 61 15.10 13.06 10.61
N GLN A 62 13.84 13.46 10.43
CA GLN A 62 12.82 13.42 11.49
C GLN A 62 12.41 12.00 11.88
N MET A 63 12.60 11.01 11.00
CA MET A 63 12.27 9.62 11.27
C MET A 63 13.44 8.80 11.87
N GLN A 64 14.63 9.38 12.05
CA GLN A 64 15.77 8.65 12.63
C GLN A 64 15.47 8.08 14.02
N TYR A 65 14.61 8.73 14.80
CA TYR A 65 14.27 8.31 16.18
C TYR A 65 13.57 6.94 16.25
N ILE A 66 12.88 6.50 15.17
CA ILE A 66 12.19 5.20 15.19
C ILE A 66 13.09 4.03 14.83
N LYS A 67 14.32 4.25 14.35
CA LYS A 67 15.19 3.17 13.85
C LYS A 67 15.60 2.15 14.91
N SER A 68 15.57 2.52 16.17
CA SER A 68 15.75 1.56 17.28
C SER A 68 14.64 0.52 17.31
N ASP A 69 13.40 0.93 17.06
CA ASP A 69 12.24 0.04 17.09
C ASP A 69 11.94 -0.58 15.71
N TYR A 70 12.43 0.05 14.64
CA TYR A 70 12.27 -0.37 13.23
C TYR A 70 13.65 -0.60 12.58
N PRO A 71 14.35 -1.67 12.96
CA PRO A 71 15.74 -1.89 12.51
C PRO A 71 15.86 -2.21 11.01
N TYR A 72 14.76 -2.49 10.34
CA TYR A 72 14.75 -2.80 8.92
C TYR A 72 14.06 -1.67 8.15
N PHE A 73 14.78 -1.05 7.22
CA PHE A 73 14.24 0.09 6.48
C PHE A 73 14.80 0.18 5.05
N ILE A 74 14.08 0.93 4.22
CA ILE A 74 14.48 1.39 2.88
C ILE A 74 14.14 2.89 2.83
N GLU A 75 15.13 3.72 2.54
CA GLU A 75 14.97 5.18 2.50
C GLU A 75 15.37 5.71 1.13
N VAL A 76 14.44 6.35 0.44
CA VAL A 76 14.61 6.99 -0.87
C VAL A 76 14.08 8.42 -0.77
N PRO A 77 14.71 9.31 0.01
CA PRO A 77 14.27 10.70 0.10
C PRO A 77 14.54 11.43 -1.21
N GLN A 78 13.56 12.20 -1.70
CA GLN A 78 13.66 12.98 -2.93
C GLN A 78 13.04 14.37 -2.74
N ASP A 79 13.47 15.33 -3.55
CA ASP A 79 12.96 16.71 -3.48
C ASP A 79 11.86 16.99 -4.53
N ASN A 80 11.41 15.95 -5.24
CA ASN A 80 10.44 16.01 -6.33
C ASN A 80 9.04 15.45 -5.96
N THR A 81 8.70 15.36 -4.67
CA THR A 81 7.47 14.79 -4.12
C THR A 81 7.31 13.26 -4.25
N TYR A 82 8.22 12.53 -4.90
CA TYR A 82 8.16 11.07 -5.03
C TYR A 82 9.06 10.31 -4.04
N GLY A 83 9.67 11.00 -3.08
CA GLY A 83 10.47 10.33 -2.06
C GLY A 83 9.64 9.37 -1.20
N MET A 84 10.25 8.26 -0.80
CA MET A 84 9.61 7.19 -0.04
C MET A 84 10.48 6.77 1.13
N LEU A 85 9.86 6.56 2.31
CA LEU A 85 10.51 5.96 3.47
C LEU A 85 9.70 4.76 3.93
N PHE A 86 10.34 3.61 4.01
CA PHE A 86 9.76 2.37 4.48
C PHE A 86 10.49 1.90 5.74
N TYR A 87 9.73 1.55 6.77
CA TYR A 87 10.26 1.05 8.04
C TYR A 87 9.51 -0.20 8.48
N SER A 88 10.24 -1.17 9.02
CA SER A 88 9.68 -2.44 9.48
C SER A 88 10.33 -2.89 10.79
N LYS A 89 9.52 -3.37 11.73
CA LYS A 89 9.97 -4.14 12.89
C LYS A 89 10.37 -5.55 12.49
N LEU A 90 9.74 -6.06 11.44
CA LEU A 90 9.94 -7.41 10.92
C LEU A 90 11.13 -7.44 9.98
N LYS A 91 11.88 -8.53 10.00
CA LYS A 91 13.02 -8.73 9.10
C LYS A 91 12.60 -8.61 7.64
N ILE A 92 13.37 -7.85 6.86
CA ILE A 92 13.19 -7.72 5.42
C ILE A 92 14.44 -8.19 4.66
N THR A 93 14.20 -8.77 3.48
CA THR A 93 15.24 -9.18 2.52
C THR A 93 14.81 -8.79 1.11
N ASP A 94 15.66 -9.07 0.13
CA ASP A 94 15.39 -8.81 -1.28
C ASP A 94 14.89 -7.38 -1.51
N LYS A 95 15.60 -6.42 -0.89
CA LYS A 95 15.27 -5.01 -0.98
C LYS A 95 15.59 -4.49 -2.37
N GLU A 96 14.58 -3.97 -3.05
CA GLU A 96 14.73 -3.37 -4.37
C GLU A 96 14.09 -1.98 -4.39
N ILE A 97 14.79 -1.03 -4.99
CA ILE A 97 14.25 0.25 -5.40
C ILE A 97 14.11 0.19 -6.91
N ASN A 98 12.88 0.17 -7.38
CA ASN A 98 12.57 0.03 -8.79
C ASN A 98 12.14 1.38 -9.37
N TYR A 99 12.54 1.66 -10.59
CA TYR A 99 12.11 2.79 -11.40
C TYR A 99 11.39 2.22 -12.63
N LEU A 100 10.15 1.76 -12.42
CA LEU A 100 9.44 0.90 -13.38
C LEU A 100 9.05 1.60 -14.67
N VAL A 101 8.75 2.90 -14.60
CA VAL A 101 8.28 3.70 -15.73
C VAL A 101 9.12 4.96 -15.90
N LYS A 102 9.22 5.79 -14.88
CA LYS A 102 9.97 7.04 -14.85
C LYS A 102 11.23 6.89 -14.00
N LYS A 103 12.35 7.52 -14.42
CA LYS A 103 13.67 7.39 -13.75
C LYS A 103 13.74 8.07 -12.38
N ASP A 104 12.80 8.92 -12.08
CA ASP A 104 12.71 9.74 -10.87
C ASP A 104 11.51 9.39 -9.97
N ILE A 105 10.73 8.36 -10.35
CA ILE A 105 9.60 7.86 -9.55
C ILE A 105 9.95 6.45 -9.06
N PRO A 106 10.33 6.30 -7.77
CA PRO A 106 10.68 5.01 -7.20
C PRO A 106 9.44 4.21 -6.82
N SER A 107 9.55 2.90 -6.89
CA SER A 107 8.71 1.96 -6.17
C SER A 107 9.59 1.04 -5.32
N ILE A 108 9.12 0.68 -4.13
CA ILE A 108 9.85 -0.18 -3.20
C ILE A 108 9.30 -1.60 -3.31
N TYR A 109 10.22 -2.57 -3.39
CA TYR A 109 9.91 -3.98 -3.21
C TYR A 109 10.78 -4.58 -2.11
N CYS A 110 10.20 -5.44 -1.29
CA CYS A 110 10.96 -6.27 -0.38
C CYS A 110 10.19 -7.55 -0.01
N LYS A 111 10.90 -8.52 0.53
CA LYS A 111 10.31 -9.66 1.23
C LYS A 111 10.32 -9.40 2.73
N VAL A 112 9.21 -9.71 3.41
CA VAL A 112 9.04 -9.55 4.86
C VAL A 112 8.87 -10.93 5.48
N PHE A 113 9.59 -11.20 6.57
CA PHE A 113 9.44 -12.43 7.36
C PHE A 113 8.45 -12.19 8.48
N LEU A 114 7.35 -12.92 8.45
CA LEU A 114 6.37 -12.91 9.53
C LEU A 114 6.92 -13.64 10.78
N PRO A 115 6.37 -13.41 11.98
CA PRO A 115 6.81 -14.10 13.19
C PRO A 115 6.82 -15.63 13.09
N ASN A 116 5.89 -16.20 12.34
CA ASN A 116 5.81 -17.64 12.05
C ASN A 116 6.75 -18.10 10.93
N GLN A 117 7.74 -17.29 10.53
CA GLN A 117 8.70 -17.53 9.45
C GLN A 117 8.11 -17.58 8.03
N THR A 118 6.83 -17.31 7.85
CA THR A 118 6.26 -17.14 6.51
C THR A 118 6.86 -15.91 5.84
N ILE A 119 7.19 -16.06 4.56
CA ILE A 119 7.68 -14.95 3.74
C ILE A 119 6.53 -14.38 2.94
N ILE A 120 6.36 -13.07 3.00
CA ILE A 120 5.43 -12.32 2.16
C ILE A 120 6.19 -11.31 1.30
N SER A 121 5.66 -10.96 0.14
CA SER A 121 6.17 -9.83 -0.65
C SER A 121 5.42 -8.56 -0.33
N LEU A 122 6.12 -7.43 -0.33
CA LEU A 122 5.54 -6.12 -0.11
C LEU A 122 6.00 -5.16 -1.20
N TRP A 123 5.05 -4.44 -1.78
CA TRP A 123 5.26 -3.33 -2.70
C TRP A 123 4.77 -2.03 -2.08
N GLY A 124 5.61 -0.99 -2.12
CA GLY A 124 5.26 0.40 -1.84
C GLY A 124 5.22 1.20 -3.14
N LEU A 125 4.10 1.83 -3.45
CA LEU A 125 3.86 2.51 -4.72
C LEU A 125 3.42 3.96 -4.52
N HIS A 126 3.90 4.84 -5.39
CA HIS A 126 3.43 6.22 -5.52
C HIS A 126 3.54 6.66 -7.00
N PRO A 127 2.71 6.11 -7.90
CA PRO A 127 2.74 6.47 -9.32
C PRO A 127 2.33 7.91 -9.56
N GLU A 128 2.69 8.43 -10.73
CA GLU A 128 2.36 9.78 -11.16
C GLU A 128 0.84 10.02 -11.19
N PRO A 129 0.34 11.16 -10.66
CA PRO A 129 -1.07 11.50 -10.77
C PRO A 129 -1.48 11.75 -12.24
N PRO A 130 -2.76 11.58 -12.61
CA PRO A 130 -3.23 11.93 -13.92
C PRO A 130 -3.09 13.44 -14.15
N VAL A 131 -2.51 13.82 -15.30
CA VAL A 131 -2.34 15.24 -15.68
C VAL A 131 -3.67 15.78 -16.18
N PRO A 132 -4.23 16.86 -15.58
CA PRO A 132 -5.45 17.48 -16.11
C PRO A 132 -5.23 18.01 -17.52
N GLY A 133 -6.05 17.57 -18.48
CA GLY A 133 -6.02 18.04 -19.88
C GLY A 133 -5.26 17.16 -20.87
N GLU A 134 -4.41 16.26 -20.44
CA GLU A 134 -3.93 15.14 -21.25
C GLU A 134 -4.90 13.98 -21.12
N SER A 135 -5.24 13.32 -22.21
CA SER A 135 -6.27 12.28 -22.34
C SER A 135 -6.66 11.56 -21.03
N LEU A 136 -7.91 11.13 -20.90
CA LEU A 136 -8.47 10.39 -19.75
C LEU A 136 -7.68 9.13 -19.30
N THR A 137 -6.56 8.83 -19.93
CA THR A 137 -5.65 7.71 -19.64
C THR A 137 -4.31 8.25 -19.14
N SER A 138 -4.05 8.15 -17.85
CA SER A 138 -2.72 8.38 -17.27
C SER A 138 -1.79 7.22 -17.64
N THR A 139 -1.17 7.28 -18.81
CA THR A 139 -0.40 6.18 -19.39
C THR A 139 0.73 5.69 -18.46
N ALA A 140 1.43 6.60 -17.78
CA ALA A 140 2.53 6.25 -16.88
C ALA A 140 2.05 5.48 -15.63
N LYS A 141 1.02 5.98 -14.95
CA LYS A 141 0.40 5.33 -13.79
C LYS A 141 -0.15 3.95 -14.17
N ASP A 142 -0.92 3.89 -15.27
CA ASP A 142 -1.55 2.66 -15.75
C ASP A 142 -0.51 1.59 -16.07
N LYS A 143 0.59 2.00 -16.71
CA LYS A 143 1.72 1.13 -17.00
C LYS A 143 2.40 0.60 -15.74
N GLU A 144 2.67 1.46 -14.76
CA GLU A 144 3.29 1.04 -13.49
C GLU A 144 2.41 0.03 -12.77
N LEU A 145 1.11 0.31 -12.62
CA LEU A 145 0.18 -0.60 -11.99
C LEU A 145 0.03 -1.93 -12.75
N ALA A 146 0.05 -1.90 -14.09
CA ALA A 146 0.04 -3.11 -14.91
C ALA A 146 1.29 -3.97 -14.68
N ILE A 147 2.49 -3.36 -14.66
CA ILE A 147 3.75 -4.06 -14.40
C ILE A 147 3.72 -4.72 -13.01
N VAL A 148 3.30 -3.98 -11.98
CA VAL A 148 3.24 -4.52 -10.61
C VAL A 148 2.18 -5.62 -10.50
N ALA A 149 1.01 -5.46 -11.15
CA ALA A 149 -0.02 -6.48 -11.16
C ALA A 149 0.47 -7.80 -11.75
N LEU A 150 1.22 -7.74 -12.87
CA LEU A 150 1.83 -8.92 -13.50
C LEU A 150 2.90 -9.56 -12.59
N LYS A 151 3.79 -8.75 -12.00
CA LYS A 151 4.81 -9.24 -11.06
C LYS A 151 4.19 -9.93 -9.84
N VAL A 152 3.11 -9.38 -9.29
CA VAL A 152 2.37 -9.98 -8.16
C VAL A 152 1.70 -11.27 -8.59
N LYS A 153 1.05 -11.31 -9.76
CA LYS A 153 0.41 -12.51 -10.32
C LYS A 153 1.39 -13.65 -10.47
N ASP A 154 2.59 -13.36 -10.97
CA ASP A 154 3.63 -14.38 -11.22
C ASP A 154 4.36 -14.79 -9.93
N ASN A 155 4.26 -13.98 -8.88
CA ASN A 155 4.83 -14.29 -7.58
C ASN A 155 3.96 -15.31 -6.84
N LYS A 156 4.58 -16.38 -6.36
CA LYS A 156 3.89 -17.49 -5.68
C LYS A 156 3.75 -17.31 -4.16
N ILE A 157 4.34 -16.23 -3.60
CA ILE A 157 4.25 -15.95 -2.18
C ILE A 157 3.12 -14.93 -1.90
N PRO A 158 2.51 -14.95 -0.69
CA PRO A 158 1.50 -13.98 -0.32
C PRO A 158 2.03 -12.55 -0.46
N SER A 159 1.19 -11.66 -0.98
CA SER A 159 1.62 -10.32 -1.37
C SER A 159 0.76 -9.23 -0.74
N ILE A 160 1.41 -8.11 -0.41
CA ILE A 160 0.77 -6.85 -0.02
C ILE A 160 1.28 -5.76 -0.96
N VAL A 161 0.36 -4.93 -1.46
CA VAL A 161 0.68 -3.70 -2.20
C VAL A 161 0.03 -2.54 -1.48
N MET A 162 0.80 -1.50 -1.15
CA MET A 162 0.31 -0.33 -0.44
C MET A 162 0.91 0.95 -1.00
N GLY A 163 0.22 2.07 -0.80
CA GLY A 163 0.68 3.38 -1.24
C GLY A 163 -0.45 4.32 -1.62
N ASP A 164 -0.09 5.49 -2.10
CA ASP A 164 -0.96 6.43 -2.79
C ASP A 164 -0.92 6.11 -4.29
N LEU A 165 -2.01 5.58 -4.82
CA LEU A 165 -2.04 5.20 -6.23
C LEU A 165 -2.47 6.33 -7.16
N ASN A 166 -2.76 7.51 -6.61
CA ASN A 166 -3.27 8.64 -7.39
C ASN A 166 -4.46 8.25 -8.30
N ASP A 167 -5.28 7.31 -7.81
CA ASP A 167 -6.40 6.75 -8.56
C ASP A 167 -7.62 6.49 -7.66
N VAL A 168 -8.78 6.47 -8.24
CA VAL A 168 -10.01 6.20 -7.50
C VAL A 168 -10.40 4.73 -7.54
N ALA A 169 -11.10 4.25 -6.50
CA ALA A 169 -11.43 2.83 -6.34
C ALA A 169 -12.30 2.23 -7.46
N TRP A 170 -12.97 3.07 -8.22
CA TRP A 170 -13.87 2.68 -9.31
C TRP A 170 -13.26 2.89 -10.70
N SER A 171 -11.98 3.23 -10.80
CA SER A 171 -11.31 3.39 -12.09
C SER A 171 -11.13 2.06 -12.83
N SER A 172 -10.98 2.14 -14.14
CA SER A 172 -10.63 0.99 -14.98
C SER A 172 -9.27 0.41 -14.58
N THR A 173 -8.31 1.27 -14.25
CA THR A 173 -6.95 0.89 -13.87
C THR A 173 -6.91 0.13 -12.55
N THR A 174 -7.57 0.63 -11.50
CA THR A 174 -7.70 -0.10 -10.23
C THR A 174 -8.45 -1.43 -10.42
N SER A 175 -9.47 -1.46 -11.29
CA SER A 175 -10.18 -2.69 -11.64
C SER A 175 -9.26 -3.70 -12.36
N MET A 176 -8.50 -3.25 -13.36
CA MET A 176 -7.50 -4.07 -14.07
C MET A 176 -6.46 -4.60 -13.08
N PHE A 177 -5.87 -3.72 -12.24
CA PHE A 177 -4.89 -4.09 -11.24
C PHE A 177 -5.37 -5.22 -10.33
N THR A 178 -6.55 -5.07 -9.72
CA THR A 178 -7.10 -6.08 -8.79
C THR A 178 -7.49 -7.39 -9.47
N LYS A 179 -7.96 -7.33 -10.72
CA LYS A 179 -8.32 -8.53 -11.48
C LYS A 179 -7.08 -9.29 -11.98
N THR A 180 -6.02 -8.58 -12.40
CA THR A 180 -4.77 -9.17 -12.89
C THR A 180 -3.94 -9.73 -11.75
N SER A 181 -3.73 -8.95 -10.67
CA SER A 181 -2.92 -9.38 -9.53
C SER A 181 -3.61 -10.43 -8.64
N GLY A 182 -4.94 -10.54 -8.71
CA GLY A 182 -5.74 -11.37 -7.80
C GLY A 182 -5.86 -10.78 -6.39
N LEU A 183 -5.27 -9.61 -6.12
CA LEU A 183 -5.31 -8.99 -4.80
C LEU A 183 -6.71 -8.46 -4.45
N LEU A 184 -6.95 -8.41 -3.15
CA LEU A 184 -8.18 -7.92 -2.54
C LEU A 184 -7.96 -6.48 -2.04
N ASP A 185 -8.84 -5.55 -2.43
CA ASP A 185 -8.89 -4.22 -1.81
C ASP A 185 -9.52 -4.34 -0.42
N VAL A 186 -8.76 -4.04 0.62
CA VAL A 186 -9.21 -4.17 2.02
C VAL A 186 -10.36 -3.23 2.38
N ARG A 187 -10.60 -2.16 1.60
CA ARG A 187 -11.70 -1.21 1.81
C ARG A 187 -13.05 -1.70 1.30
N LYS A 188 -13.04 -2.62 0.32
CA LYS A 188 -14.25 -3.03 -0.41
C LYS A 188 -15.28 -3.64 0.53
N GLY A 189 -16.48 -3.03 0.56
CA GLY A 189 -17.60 -3.45 1.44
C GLY A 189 -17.50 -2.95 2.89
N ARG A 190 -16.56 -2.03 3.23
CA ARG A 190 -16.33 -1.53 4.61
C ARG A 190 -16.49 -0.04 4.79
N GLY A 191 -16.74 0.70 3.76
CA GLY A 191 -16.94 2.14 3.81
C GLY A 191 -16.06 2.92 2.84
N PHE A 192 -16.31 4.21 2.78
CA PHE A 192 -15.61 5.13 1.92
C PHE A 192 -14.48 5.79 2.73
N TYR A 193 -13.29 5.17 2.71
CA TYR A 193 -12.10 5.71 3.36
C TYR A 193 -11.45 6.78 2.47
N SER A 194 -12.03 7.97 2.48
CA SER A 194 -11.51 9.09 1.72
C SER A 194 -10.27 9.66 2.42
N THR A 195 -9.13 9.59 1.76
CA THR A 195 -7.85 10.04 2.30
C THR A 195 -7.44 11.40 1.77
N PHE A 196 -7.82 11.77 0.57
CA PHE A 196 -7.61 13.07 -0.08
C PHE A 196 -8.97 13.76 -0.35
N SER A 197 -9.20 15.07 -0.26
CA SER A 197 -8.30 16.07 0.30
C SER A 197 -8.63 16.31 1.78
N ALA A 198 -7.62 16.34 2.61
CA ALA A 198 -7.80 16.68 4.02
C ALA A 198 -8.09 18.17 4.25
N HIS A 199 -7.88 19.03 3.23
CA HIS A 199 -8.13 20.46 3.27
C HIS A 199 -9.53 20.85 2.83
N HIS A 200 -10.20 20.04 2.02
CA HIS A 200 -11.53 20.31 1.48
C HIS A 200 -12.57 19.37 2.09
N TRP A 201 -13.70 19.92 2.54
CA TRP A 201 -14.76 19.10 3.15
C TRP A 201 -15.69 18.45 2.12
N LEU A 202 -15.80 19.05 0.92
CA LEU A 202 -16.69 18.58 -0.17
C LEU A 202 -16.02 17.60 -1.14
N ILE A 203 -14.72 17.79 -1.41
CA ILE A 203 -13.98 16.99 -2.39
C ILE A 203 -13.12 15.98 -1.64
N LYS A 204 -13.49 14.70 -1.73
CA LYS A 204 -12.82 13.62 -1.00
C LYS A 204 -12.65 12.40 -1.88
N PHE A 205 -11.41 11.94 -2.03
CA PHE A 205 -11.08 10.76 -2.82
C PHE A 205 -10.29 9.73 -1.99
N PRO A 206 -10.54 8.42 -2.18
CA PRO A 206 -9.81 7.35 -1.51
C PRO A 206 -8.57 6.96 -2.34
N LEU A 207 -7.51 7.76 -2.31
CA LEU A 207 -6.29 7.57 -3.12
C LEU A 207 -5.27 6.63 -2.50
N ASP A 208 -5.30 6.48 -1.16
CA ASP A 208 -4.39 5.61 -0.43
C ASP A 208 -4.96 4.19 -0.30
N TYR A 209 -4.15 3.20 -0.65
CA TYR A 209 -4.56 1.81 -0.75
C TYR A 209 -3.73 0.87 0.09
N ILE A 210 -4.35 -0.22 0.50
CA ILE A 210 -3.70 -1.47 0.87
C ILE A 210 -4.46 -2.60 0.17
N PHE A 211 -3.75 -3.36 -0.66
CA PHE A 211 -4.23 -4.59 -1.26
C PHE A 211 -3.50 -5.76 -0.64
N CYS A 212 -4.17 -6.88 -0.47
CA CYS A 212 -3.56 -8.09 0.05
C CYS A 212 -4.02 -9.33 -0.71
N SER A 213 -3.20 -10.37 -0.73
CA SER A 213 -3.59 -11.66 -1.30
C SER A 213 -4.63 -12.38 -0.44
N GLU A 214 -5.22 -13.42 -0.98
CA GLU A 214 -6.29 -14.22 -0.36
C GLU A 214 -5.92 -14.88 0.97
N HIS A 215 -4.66 -14.84 1.35
CA HIS A 215 -4.14 -15.41 2.61
C HIS A 215 -4.34 -14.48 3.82
N PHE A 216 -4.84 -13.27 3.60
CA PHE A 216 -5.01 -12.28 4.67
C PHE A 216 -6.46 -12.07 5.02
N GLY A 217 -6.77 -12.06 6.32
CA GLY A 217 -8.03 -11.61 6.87
C GLY A 217 -7.96 -10.15 7.33
N PHE A 218 -9.07 -9.47 7.20
CA PHE A 218 -9.23 -8.10 7.65
C PHE A 218 -9.63 -8.05 9.13
N ILE A 219 -8.92 -7.24 9.92
CA ILE A 219 -9.26 -6.98 11.32
C ILE A 219 -9.83 -5.57 11.46
N LYS A 220 -9.05 -4.56 11.07
CA LYS A 220 -9.40 -3.15 11.26
C LYS A 220 -8.79 -2.28 10.17
N MET A 221 -9.48 -1.22 9.80
CA MET A 221 -8.94 -0.09 9.05
C MET A 221 -9.48 1.20 9.65
N GLU A 222 -8.65 2.22 9.73
CA GLU A 222 -8.99 3.49 10.31
C GLU A 222 -8.28 4.62 9.57
N ARG A 223 -9.05 5.63 9.15
CA ARG A 223 -8.52 6.89 8.71
C ARG A 223 -8.11 7.70 9.95
N LEU A 224 -6.83 7.99 10.08
CA LEU A 224 -6.30 8.70 11.24
C LEU A 224 -6.63 10.20 11.19
N LYS A 225 -6.35 10.90 12.27
CA LYS A 225 -6.50 12.34 12.32
C LYS A 225 -5.51 13.03 11.39
N ARG A 226 -5.87 14.20 10.89
CA ARG A 226 -5.00 15.03 10.06
C ARG A 226 -3.69 15.35 10.78
N ASN A 227 -2.57 15.18 10.08
CA ASN A 227 -1.23 15.43 10.62
C ASN A 227 -0.50 16.61 9.94
N GLY A 228 -1.22 17.44 9.19
CA GLY A 228 -0.68 18.58 8.46
C GLY A 228 -0.59 18.36 6.94
N SER A 229 -0.65 17.10 6.49
CA SER A 229 -0.74 16.75 5.08
C SER A 229 -2.13 17.06 4.52
N ASP A 230 -2.26 17.14 3.21
CA ASP A 230 -3.51 17.11 2.45
C ASP A 230 -4.08 15.70 2.30
N HIS A 231 -3.32 14.68 2.72
CA HIS A 231 -3.80 13.32 2.93
C HIS A 231 -4.00 12.99 4.41
N PHE A 232 -4.95 12.10 4.68
CA PHE A 232 -5.11 11.48 5.99
C PHE A 232 -4.35 10.16 6.01
N PRO A 233 -3.51 9.88 7.02
CA PRO A 233 -2.89 8.58 7.16
C PRO A 233 -3.93 7.47 7.35
N ILE A 234 -3.62 6.29 6.87
CA ILE A 234 -4.44 5.09 7.04
C ILE A 234 -3.70 4.10 7.92
N PHE A 235 -4.37 3.68 8.99
CA PHE A 235 -3.99 2.52 9.79
C PHE A 235 -4.77 1.31 9.30
N THR A 236 -4.09 0.18 9.09
CA THR A 236 -4.72 -1.09 8.72
C THR A 236 -4.14 -2.22 9.54
N GLN A 237 -4.99 -3.12 10.01
CA GLN A 237 -4.62 -4.33 10.73
C GLN A 237 -5.19 -5.54 9.99
N LEU A 238 -4.30 -6.44 9.63
CA LEU A 238 -4.61 -7.69 8.92
C LEU A 238 -4.14 -8.86 9.77
N ILE A 239 -4.66 -10.05 9.49
CA ILE A 239 -4.14 -11.30 10.01
C ILE A 239 -3.77 -12.20 8.85
N TYR A 240 -2.57 -12.80 8.91
CA TYR A 240 -2.17 -13.83 7.98
C TYR A 240 -2.71 -15.19 8.44
N ASP A 241 -3.49 -15.85 7.58
CA ASP A 241 -3.98 -17.21 7.78
C ASP A 241 -4.12 -17.90 6.42
N PRO A 242 -3.26 -18.86 6.09
CA PRO A 242 -3.31 -19.55 4.79
C PRO A 242 -4.61 -20.32 4.55
N SER A 243 -5.39 -20.66 5.58
CA SER A 243 -6.68 -21.33 5.43
C SER A 243 -7.74 -20.45 4.75
N LEU A 244 -7.57 -19.12 4.77
CA LEU A 244 -8.46 -18.17 4.12
C LEU A 244 -8.42 -18.25 2.60
N ARG A 245 -7.33 -18.76 2.02
CA ARG A 245 -7.12 -18.87 0.59
C ARG A 245 -8.29 -19.57 -0.12
N ALA A 246 -8.77 -20.68 0.44
CA ALA A 246 -9.85 -21.46 -0.17
C ALA A 246 -11.18 -20.67 -0.26
N GLN A 247 -11.39 -19.71 0.65
CA GLN A 247 -12.62 -18.92 0.73
C GLN A 247 -12.54 -17.63 -0.11
N GLN A 248 -11.34 -17.11 -0.35
CA GLN A 248 -11.10 -15.78 -0.93
C GLN A 248 -10.51 -15.83 -2.34
N LYS A 249 -10.05 -17.00 -2.81
CA LYS A 249 -9.44 -17.17 -4.13
C LYS A 249 -10.34 -16.62 -5.23
N LYS A 250 -9.75 -15.84 -6.13
CA LYS A 250 -10.38 -15.32 -7.34
C LYS A 250 -9.80 -16.00 -8.57
N ASP A 251 -10.67 -16.33 -9.52
CA ASP A 251 -10.22 -16.74 -10.84
C ASP A 251 -9.77 -15.50 -11.63
N ILE A 252 -8.53 -15.54 -12.10
CA ILE A 252 -7.95 -14.50 -12.95
C ILE A 252 -8.29 -14.83 -14.40
N LYS A 253 -9.06 -13.96 -15.06
CA LYS A 253 -9.44 -14.12 -16.46
C LYS A 253 -8.29 -13.75 -17.40
N SER A 254 -8.07 -14.51 -18.45
CA SER A 254 -7.01 -14.27 -19.45
C SER A 254 -7.11 -12.88 -20.09
N GLU A 255 -8.31 -12.46 -20.50
CA GLU A 255 -8.54 -11.15 -21.14
C GLU A 255 -7.99 -9.95 -20.33
N VAL A 256 -8.12 -10.02 -19.00
CA VAL A 256 -7.61 -8.94 -18.13
C VAL A 256 -6.09 -8.98 -18.00
N VAL A 257 -5.52 -10.16 -18.07
CA VAL A 257 -4.05 -10.32 -18.11
C VAL A 257 -3.48 -9.78 -19.42
N ASP A 258 -4.15 -10.02 -20.54
CA ASP A 258 -3.75 -9.50 -21.85
C ASP A 258 -3.82 -7.96 -21.87
N GLU A 259 -4.88 -7.35 -21.30
CA GLU A 259 -4.97 -5.89 -21.11
C GLU A 259 -3.78 -5.36 -20.28
N ALA A 260 -3.42 -6.02 -19.19
CA ALA A 260 -2.29 -5.61 -18.36
C ALA A 260 -0.95 -5.73 -19.12
N ILE A 261 -0.78 -6.78 -19.92
CA ILE A 261 0.41 -6.96 -20.76
C ILE A 261 0.52 -5.83 -21.80
N GLU A 262 -0.57 -5.47 -22.45
CA GLU A 262 -0.58 -4.36 -23.41
C GLU A 262 -0.23 -3.03 -22.72
N LYS A 263 -0.85 -2.71 -21.59
CA LYS A 263 -0.54 -1.49 -20.83
C LYS A 263 0.92 -1.46 -20.35
N SER A 264 1.47 -2.58 -19.93
CA SER A 264 2.87 -2.67 -19.48
C SER A 264 3.89 -2.34 -20.57
N LYS A 265 3.53 -2.49 -21.84
CA LYS A 265 4.39 -2.24 -23.01
C LYS A 265 4.21 -0.84 -23.62
N GLN A 266 3.23 -0.06 -23.18
CA GLN A 266 2.97 1.28 -23.70
C GLN A 266 4.22 2.17 -23.58
N LYS A 267 4.48 2.98 -24.60
CA LYS A 267 5.52 4.01 -24.56
C LYS A 267 4.99 5.19 -23.72
N VAL A 268 5.80 5.68 -22.81
CA VAL A 268 5.53 6.81 -21.92
C VAL A 268 6.64 7.81 -22.05
#